data_8366152bb89792fb9b21b4c2c7e31643
#
_entry.id   8366152bb89792fb9b21b4c2c7e31643
#
_cell.length_a   1.000
_cell.length_b   1.000
_cell.length_c   1.000
_cell.angle_alpha   90.00
_cell.angle_beta   90.00
_cell.angle_gamma   90.00
#
_symmetry.space_group_name_H-M   'P 1'
#
loop_
_entity.id
_entity.type
_entity.pdbx_description
1 polymer ?
#
loop_
_entity_poly.entity_id
_entity_poly.type
_entity_poly.pdbx_seq_one_letter_code
_entity_poly.pdbx_strand_id
1 'polypeptide(L)'
;MPYLSQTNAPIEEALVRMKRARLVPFDVPGHKRGRGNPELAAFLGAACLDVDVNSMKMLDNLCHPVSVIRDAEHLAAEAFRAAHAFFMVSGTTGSVQAMILSTVGRGDKIIMPRNVHRSAINALILCGAVPIYVNPGIEDTLGIALGMRTDDVAAAMERHPDAKAVFVNNPTYYGICSDLRAITEKAHACGMKVLVDEAHGTHLYFSDRLPTAAMDAGADMAAISMHKSGGSLTQSSILLCADTMPLGYVHQIINITQTTSASYLLLASLDISRRNLALRGREVIDRIIGLVAYARDEINAIGDYYAYGRELIDGDAVYDFDTTKLSIFTRATGLAGIEVYDILRDDYDIQTEFGDIANLLAYVSVGDRPKDIERLVAALAEIRRNYRKDPSKTLKMEYIDPVVVCVPQDAFYAEKESLPIQETKGRICAEFVMCYPPGIPILAPGEEITDEILTYIRYAKKKGCQITGPEDMSIQRLNVMTER
;
A
#
# COMPACT_ATOMS: atom_id res chain seq x y z
N MET A 1 32.36 -17.20 -7.84
CA MET A 1 31.13 -17.53 -7.12
C MET A 1 30.32 -18.44 -8.01
N PRO A 2 29.56 -19.42 -7.50
CA PRO A 2 28.62 -20.18 -8.34
C PRO A 2 27.65 -19.16 -8.98
N TYR A 3 27.27 -19.45 -10.21
CA TYR A 3 26.30 -18.60 -10.94
C TYR A 3 24.96 -18.64 -10.20
N LEU A 4 24.48 -17.50 -9.72
CA LEU A 4 23.17 -17.35 -9.10
C LEU A 4 22.10 -17.25 -10.20
N SER A 5 20.99 -17.92 -10.03
CA SER A 5 19.84 -17.87 -10.92
C SER A 5 18.54 -17.70 -10.14
N GLN A 6 17.44 -17.39 -10.82
CA GLN A 6 16.14 -17.23 -10.18
C GLN A 6 15.63 -18.51 -9.46
N THR A 7 16.24 -19.66 -9.70
CA THR A 7 15.93 -20.91 -8.95
C THR A 7 16.50 -20.93 -7.54
N ASN A 8 17.52 -20.13 -7.24
CA ASN A 8 18.12 -20.03 -5.92
C ASN A 8 17.25 -19.22 -4.96
N ALA A 9 17.30 -19.55 -3.68
CA ALA A 9 16.83 -18.73 -2.57
C ALA A 9 17.94 -18.68 -1.50
N PRO A 10 18.90 -17.73 -1.65
CA PRO A 10 20.11 -17.70 -0.83
C PRO A 10 19.85 -17.66 0.67
N ILE A 11 18.79 -16.96 1.11
CA ILE A 11 18.44 -16.86 2.53
C ILE A 11 17.86 -18.19 3.04
N GLU A 12 16.90 -18.77 2.31
CA GLU A 12 16.35 -20.10 2.64
C GLU A 12 17.47 -21.15 2.74
N GLU A 13 18.32 -21.22 1.72
CA GLU A 13 19.44 -22.15 1.65
C GLU A 13 20.40 -22.00 2.83
N ALA A 14 20.68 -20.74 3.26
CA ALA A 14 21.52 -20.46 4.42
C ALA A 14 20.87 -20.90 5.73
N LEU A 15 19.58 -20.67 5.91
CA LEU A 15 18.82 -21.10 7.08
C LEU A 15 18.78 -22.63 7.17
N VAL A 16 18.59 -23.32 6.04
CA VAL A 16 18.64 -24.81 5.98
C VAL A 16 20.03 -25.33 6.38
N ARG A 17 21.11 -24.71 5.88
CA ARG A 17 22.50 -25.06 6.29
C ARG A 17 22.72 -24.84 7.78
N MET A 18 22.28 -23.69 8.31
CA MET A 18 22.38 -23.35 9.74
C MET A 18 21.64 -24.38 10.61
N LYS A 19 20.41 -24.76 10.24
CA LYS A 19 19.64 -25.80 10.95
C LYS A 19 20.36 -27.16 10.99
N ARG A 20 20.98 -27.56 9.87
CA ARG A 20 21.75 -28.80 9.78
C ARG A 20 23.02 -28.80 10.65
N ALA A 21 23.61 -27.61 10.87
CA ALA A 21 24.82 -27.47 11.68
C ALA A 21 24.60 -27.75 13.18
N ARG A 22 23.33 -27.81 13.66
CA ARG A 22 22.94 -28.10 15.06
C ARG A 22 23.70 -27.25 16.09
N LEU A 23 23.92 -25.97 15.82
CA LEU A 23 24.61 -25.06 16.73
C LEU A 23 23.90 -24.98 18.07
N VAL A 24 24.66 -24.94 19.16
CA VAL A 24 24.11 -24.62 20.48
C VAL A 24 23.89 -23.11 20.57
N PRO A 25 22.65 -22.63 20.71
CA PRO A 25 22.35 -21.19 20.64
C PRO A 25 22.62 -20.48 21.96
N PHE A 26 23.68 -19.64 21.98
CA PHE A 26 23.89 -18.62 23.01
C PHE A 26 23.59 -17.21 22.48
N ASP A 27 23.08 -17.12 21.27
CA ASP A 27 22.62 -15.92 20.56
C ASP A 27 21.15 -15.60 20.86
N VAL A 28 20.69 -14.43 20.40
CA VAL A 28 19.25 -14.07 20.37
C VAL A 28 18.60 -14.71 19.14
N PRO A 29 17.29 -14.97 19.14
CA PRO A 29 16.27 -14.62 20.16
C PRO A 29 16.27 -15.52 21.40
N GLY A 30 15.72 -14.97 22.51
CA GLY A 30 15.71 -15.63 23.84
C GLY A 30 14.91 -16.92 23.92
N HIS A 31 13.99 -17.20 23.00
CA HIS A 31 13.24 -18.48 22.96
C HIS A 31 14.12 -19.67 22.59
N LYS A 32 15.35 -19.45 22.10
CA LYS A 32 16.34 -20.51 21.85
C LYS A 32 15.76 -21.68 21.02
N ARG A 33 15.19 -21.36 19.85
CA ARG A 33 14.52 -22.32 18.96
C ARG A 33 13.33 -23.02 19.64
N GLY A 34 12.54 -22.24 20.40
CA GLY A 34 11.33 -22.70 21.10
C GLY A 34 11.55 -23.29 22.48
N ARG A 35 12.78 -23.65 22.88
CA ARG A 35 13.04 -24.26 24.21
C ARG A 35 12.72 -23.34 25.38
N GLY A 36 12.91 -22.04 25.22
CA GLY A 36 12.61 -21.02 26.23
C GLY A 36 11.14 -20.60 26.29
N ASN A 37 10.32 -21.03 25.31
CA ASN A 37 8.88 -20.74 25.26
C ASN A 37 8.15 -21.91 24.57
N PRO A 38 7.84 -23.01 25.31
CA PRO A 38 7.16 -24.17 24.75
C PRO A 38 5.75 -23.88 24.18
N GLU A 39 5.02 -22.93 24.80
CA GLU A 39 3.68 -22.53 24.32
C GLU A 39 3.76 -21.86 22.94
N LEU A 40 4.74 -20.98 22.75
CA LEU A 40 5.00 -20.36 21.45
C LEU A 40 5.40 -21.42 20.41
N ALA A 41 6.21 -22.43 20.82
CA ALA A 41 6.60 -23.52 19.93
C ALA A 41 5.42 -24.41 19.53
N ALA A 42 4.48 -24.65 20.43
CA ALA A 42 3.26 -25.39 20.15
C ALA A 42 2.33 -24.60 19.21
N PHE A 43 2.24 -23.28 19.37
CA PHE A 43 1.40 -22.42 18.54
C PHE A 43 1.94 -22.22 17.11
N LEU A 44 3.23 -21.87 16.95
CA LEU A 44 3.84 -21.57 15.65
C LEU A 44 4.42 -22.80 14.94
N GLY A 45 4.66 -23.87 15.66
CA GLY A 45 5.39 -25.03 15.18
C GLY A 45 6.92 -24.89 15.34
N ALA A 46 7.57 -25.98 15.72
CA ALA A 46 9.02 -26.02 15.96
C ALA A 46 9.83 -25.60 14.70
N ALA A 47 9.36 -26.00 13.52
CA ALA A 47 10.04 -25.67 12.25
C ALA A 47 10.16 -24.15 12.01
N CYS A 48 9.16 -23.38 12.42
CA CYS A 48 9.18 -21.91 12.33
C CYS A 48 10.24 -21.33 13.29
N LEU A 49 10.23 -21.76 14.56
CA LEU A 49 11.16 -21.24 15.57
C LEU A 49 12.61 -21.70 15.37
N ASP A 50 12.84 -22.79 14.66
CA ASP A 50 14.18 -23.26 14.29
C ASP A 50 14.92 -22.26 13.37
N VAL A 51 14.18 -21.48 12.59
CA VAL A 51 14.70 -20.51 11.62
C VAL A 51 14.43 -19.06 12.02
N ASP A 52 13.75 -18.81 13.16
CA ASP A 52 13.66 -17.48 13.75
C ASP A 52 14.97 -17.16 14.48
N VAL A 53 15.83 -16.44 13.81
CA VAL A 53 17.19 -16.12 14.24
C VAL A 53 17.51 -14.67 13.89
N ASN A 54 18.59 -14.16 14.44
CA ASN A 54 19.13 -12.84 14.13
C ASN A 54 20.39 -12.94 13.27
N SER A 55 20.97 -11.80 12.91
CA SER A 55 22.22 -11.68 12.17
C SER A 55 23.34 -12.47 12.86
N MET A 56 24.03 -13.28 12.08
CA MET A 56 25.18 -14.06 12.54
C MET A 56 26.14 -14.34 11.36
N LYS A 57 27.37 -14.76 11.64
CA LYS A 57 28.41 -14.95 10.60
C LYS A 57 28.02 -15.94 9.50
N MET A 58 27.18 -16.95 9.80
CA MET A 58 26.70 -17.92 8.80
C MET A 58 25.55 -17.39 7.92
N LEU A 59 24.96 -16.30 8.32
CA LEU A 59 23.90 -15.55 7.62
C LEU A 59 24.45 -14.22 7.15
N ASP A 60 23.67 -13.15 7.29
CA ASP A 60 24.08 -11.82 6.87
C ASP A 60 23.54 -10.77 7.86
N ASN A 61 23.80 -9.50 7.59
CA ASN A 61 23.24 -8.38 8.35
C ASN A 61 22.48 -7.45 7.40
N LEU A 62 21.19 -7.26 7.64
CA LEU A 62 20.35 -6.41 6.80
C LEU A 62 20.83 -4.94 6.75
N CYS A 63 21.45 -4.45 7.83
CA CYS A 63 22.01 -3.10 7.84
C CYS A 63 23.32 -2.95 7.02
N HIS A 64 23.94 -4.07 6.65
CA HIS A 64 25.16 -4.12 5.83
C HIS A 64 25.24 -5.45 5.07
N PRO A 65 24.39 -5.64 4.04
CA PRO A 65 24.35 -6.90 3.29
C PRO A 65 25.64 -7.13 2.50
N VAL A 66 26.29 -8.26 2.74
CA VAL A 66 27.57 -8.63 2.06
C VAL A 66 27.55 -10.07 1.50
N SER A 67 26.55 -10.85 1.84
CA SER A 67 26.43 -12.26 1.43
C SER A 67 25.02 -12.64 1.04
N VAL A 68 24.32 -13.48 1.79
CA VAL A 68 23.05 -14.10 1.36
C VAL A 68 21.89 -13.10 1.22
N ILE A 69 21.86 -12.02 2.01
CA ILE A 69 20.85 -10.96 1.84
C ILE A 69 21.16 -10.19 0.57
N ARG A 70 22.41 -9.72 0.38
CA ARG A 70 22.82 -9.06 -0.86
C ARG A 70 22.53 -9.91 -2.10
N ASP A 71 22.81 -11.21 -2.03
CA ASP A 71 22.58 -12.12 -3.15
C ASP A 71 21.08 -12.29 -3.45
N ALA A 72 20.22 -12.34 -2.41
CA ALA A 72 18.78 -12.36 -2.55
C ALA A 72 18.22 -11.03 -3.10
N GLU A 73 18.74 -9.89 -2.63
CA GLU A 73 18.38 -8.56 -3.14
C GLU A 73 18.77 -8.40 -4.62
N HIS A 74 19.93 -8.95 -5.02
CA HIS A 74 20.35 -8.94 -6.42
C HIS A 74 19.40 -9.75 -7.32
N LEU A 75 18.99 -10.95 -6.87
CA LEU A 75 17.99 -11.74 -7.57
C LEU A 75 16.60 -11.05 -7.59
N ALA A 76 16.26 -10.30 -6.56
CA ALA A 76 15.03 -9.51 -6.54
C ALA A 76 15.09 -8.35 -7.54
N ALA A 77 16.20 -7.63 -7.61
CA ALA A 77 16.41 -6.59 -8.61
C ALA A 77 16.21 -7.12 -10.03
N GLU A 78 16.81 -8.27 -10.36
CA GLU A 78 16.63 -8.94 -11.65
C GLU A 78 15.17 -9.31 -11.90
N ALA A 79 14.48 -9.95 -10.93
CA ALA A 79 13.11 -10.42 -11.07
C ALA A 79 12.11 -9.27 -11.30
N PHE A 80 12.37 -8.12 -10.68
CA PHE A 80 11.54 -6.91 -10.77
C PHE A 80 12.09 -5.86 -11.74
N ARG A 81 13.04 -6.23 -12.60
CA ARG A 81 13.62 -5.36 -13.64
C ARG A 81 14.13 -4.01 -13.12
N ALA A 82 14.60 -3.99 -11.87
CA ALA A 82 15.26 -2.86 -11.24
C ALA A 82 16.79 -2.99 -11.33
N ALA A 83 17.51 -1.90 -11.17
CA ALA A 83 18.98 -1.94 -11.04
C ALA A 83 19.38 -2.46 -9.66
N HIS A 84 18.62 -2.06 -8.63
CA HIS A 84 18.87 -2.46 -7.24
C HIS A 84 17.55 -2.73 -6.51
N ALA A 85 17.61 -3.60 -5.49
CA ALA A 85 16.49 -3.89 -4.60
C ALA A 85 17.00 -3.94 -3.16
N PHE A 86 16.16 -3.50 -2.22
CA PHE A 86 16.42 -3.58 -0.78
C PHE A 86 15.26 -4.30 -0.10
N PHE A 87 15.57 -5.32 0.71
CA PHE A 87 14.56 -6.01 1.50
C PHE A 87 14.17 -5.18 2.71
N MET A 88 12.86 -5.00 2.87
CA MET A 88 12.29 -4.15 3.92
C MET A 88 11.41 -5.01 4.84
N VAL A 89 11.76 -5.02 6.13
CA VAL A 89 11.01 -5.70 7.20
C VAL A 89 10.17 -4.75 8.04
N SER A 90 10.11 -3.48 7.64
CA SER A 90 9.28 -2.42 8.25
C SER A 90 8.00 -2.12 7.43
N GLY A 91 7.65 -3.02 6.52
CA GLY A 91 6.52 -2.87 5.61
C GLY A 91 6.79 -1.84 4.51
N THR A 92 5.84 -1.71 3.59
CA THR A 92 5.91 -0.67 2.54
C THR A 92 5.83 0.73 3.13
N THR A 93 5.32 0.89 4.35
CA THR A 93 5.46 2.14 5.11
C THR A 93 6.91 2.58 5.21
N GLY A 94 7.82 1.68 5.61
CA GLY A 94 9.26 1.97 5.67
C GLY A 94 9.87 2.20 4.29
N SER A 95 9.43 1.46 3.27
CA SER A 95 9.89 1.64 1.88
C SER A 95 9.50 3.03 1.34
N VAL A 96 8.24 3.45 1.51
CA VAL A 96 7.76 4.78 1.09
C VAL A 96 8.46 5.89 1.86
N GLN A 97 8.66 5.73 3.16
CA GLN A 97 9.41 6.71 3.95
C GLN A 97 10.86 6.79 3.49
N ALA A 98 11.56 5.68 3.30
CA ALA A 98 12.94 5.66 2.81
C ALA A 98 13.06 6.31 1.43
N MET A 99 12.13 6.03 0.52
CA MET A 99 12.06 6.60 -0.82
C MET A 99 11.95 8.14 -0.78
N ILE A 100 11.03 8.69 0.01
CA ILE A 100 10.81 10.14 0.13
C ILE A 100 12.01 10.79 0.85
N LEU A 101 12.42 10.25 2.02
CA LEU A 101 13.52 10.78 2.83
C LEU A 101 14.88 10.77 2.11
N SER A 102 15.07 9.85 1.16
CA SER A 102 16.31 9.81 0.36
C SER A 102 16.31 10.78 -0.82
N THR A 103 15.18 11.42 -1.12
CA THR A 103 15.01 12.28 -2.30
C THR A 103 14.75 13.74 -1.94
N VAL A 104 13.98 14.00 -0.89
CA VAL A 104 13.61 15.36 -0.45
C VAL A 104 13.93 15.58 1.02
N GLY A 105 14.30 16.82 1.36
CA GLY A 105 14.57 17.28 2.70
C GLY A 105 13.74 18.51 3.08
N ARG A 106 14.12 19.15 4.19
CA ARG A 106 13.39 20.30 4.74
C ARG A 106 13.31 21.45 3.74
N GLY A 107 12.10 21.86 3.40
CA GLY A 107 11.81 22.95 2.47
C GLY A 107 11.87 22.57 1.00
N ASP A 108 12.35 21.36 0.65
CA ASP A 108 12.25 20.85 -0.73
C ASP A 108 10.80 20.57 -1.09
N LYS A 109 10.44 20.82 -2.35
CA LYS A 109 9.09 20.56 -2.87
C LYS A 109 9.01 19.17 -3.51
N ILE A 110 7.86 18.49 -3.30
CA ILE A 110 7.50 17.23 -3.91
C ILE A 110 6.07 17.32 -4.48
N ILE A 111 5.92 17.05 -5.77
CA ILE A 111 4.60 16.98 -6.43
C ILE A 111 4.02 15.60 -6.14
N MET A 112 2.77 15.54 -5.67
CA MET A 112 2.16 14.27 -5.25
C MET A 112 0.62 14.34 -5.26
N PRO A 113 -0.08 13.21 -5.43
CA PRO A 113 -1.53 13.20 -5.31
C PRO A 113 -1.93 13.32 -3.83
N ARG A 114 -3.14 13.85 -3.56
CA ARG A 114 -3.61 13.95 -2.17
C ARG A 114 -4.14 12.62 -1.61
N ASN A 115 -4.56 11.69 -2.46
CA ASN A 115 -5.06 10.36 -2.08
C ASN A 115 -3.95 9.34 -1.78
N VAL A 116 -2.83 9.80 -1.24
CA VAL A 116 -1.71 8.93 -0.83
C VAL A 116 -2.00 8.21 0.48
N HIS A 117 -1.36 7.06 0.65
CA HIS A 117 -1.32 6.40 1.94
C HIS A 117 -0.60 7.27 2.98
N ARG A 118 -1.06 7.21 4.26
CA ARG A 118 -0.49 8.01 5.36
C ARG A 118 1.04 7.93 5.48
N SER A 119 1.68 6.86 5.02
CA SER A 119 3.13 6.70 5.04
C SER A 119 3.87 7.81 4.29
N ALA A 120 3.31 8.31 3.18
CA ALA A 120 3.88 9.42 2.43
C ALA A 120 3.82 10.73 3.23
N ILE A 121 2.66 11.03 3.83
CA ILE A 121 2.53 12.24 4.67
C ILE A 121 3.38 12.11 5.95
N ASN A 122 3.49 10.92 6.54
CA ASN A 122 4.42 10.68 7.64
C ASN A 122 5.87 11.02 7.27
N ALA A 123 6.30 10.67 6.04
CA ALA A 123 7.64 11.03 5.57
C ALA A 123 7.81 12.55 5.47
N LEU A 124 6.78 13.28 5.00
CA LEU A 124 6.81 14.75 4.96
C LEU A 124 6.90 15.36 6.36
N ILE A 125 6.19 14.81 7.34
CA ILE A 125 6.30 15.23 8.75
C ILE A 125 7.74 15.02 9.26
N LEU A 126 8.37 13.89 8.92
CA LEU A 126 9.73 13.58 9.35
C LEU A 126 10.78 14.48 8.70
N CYS A 127 10.70 14.74 7.40
CA CYS A 127 11.72 15.50 6.68
C CYS A 127 11.41 17.00 6.54
N GLY A 128 10.17 17.44 6.71
CA GLY A 128 9.78 18.84 6.50
C GLY A 128 9.74 19.28 5.04
N ALA A 129 9.57 18.36 4.12
CA ALA A 129 9.35 18.67 2.71
C ALA A 129 7.94 19.25 2.49
N VAL A 130 7.81 20.07 1.45
CA VAL A 130 6.58 20.80 1.10
C VAL A 130 5.83 20.05 0.01
N PRO A 131 4.66 19.48 0.29
CA PRO A 131 3.85 18.84 -0.74
C PRO A 131 3.22 19.86 -1.68
N ILE A 132 3.29 19.59 -2.97
CA ILE A 132 2.52 20.25 -4.01
C ILE A 132 1.47 19.25 -4.47
N TYR A 133 0.28 19.38 -3.93
CA TYR A 133 -0.78 18.42 -4.22
C TYR A 133 -1.36 18.60 -5.62
N VAL A 134 -1.52 17.50 -6.34
CA VAL A 134 -2.27 17.38 -7.59
C VAL A 134 -3.51 16.56 -7.28
N ASN A 135 -4.69 17.13 -7.52
CA ASN A 135 -5.93 16.41 -7.29
C ASN A 135 -6.10 15.29 -8.33
N PRO A 136 -6.27 14.02 -7.92
CA PRO A 136 -6.35 12.91 -8.86
C PRO A 136 -7.67 12.83 -9.64
N GLY A 137 -8.63 13.71 -9.37
CA GLY A 137 -9.97 13.58 -9.93
C GLY A 137 -10.77 12.47 -9.25
N ILE A 138 -12.05 12.36 -9.63
CA ILE A 138 -12.99 11.43 -9.01
C ILE A 138 -13.93 10.87 -10.05
N GLU A 139 -14.28 9.60 -9.90
CA GLU A 139 -15.45 9.03 -10.54
C GLU A 139 -16.65 9.20 -9.60
N ASP A 140 -17.52 10.15 -9.90
CA ASP A 140 -18.60 10.61 -9.00
C ASP A 140 -19.64 9.51 -8.68
N THR A 141 -19.91 8.61 -9.64
CA THR A 141 -20.89 7.54 -9.47
C THR A 141 -20.40 6.51 -8.48
N LEU A 142 -19.14 6.10 -8.62
CA LEU A 142 -18.49 5.08 -7.79
C LEU A 142 -17.95 5.67 -6.48
N GLY A 143 -17.69 6.99 -6.45
CA GLY A 143 -17.10 7.66 -5.29
C GLY A 143 -15.65 7.26 -5.04
N ILE A 144 -14.88 7.02 -6.11
CA ILE A 144 -13.47 6.60 -6.02
C ILE A 144 -12.55 7.65 -6.61
N ALA A 145 -11.39 7.84 -5.98
CA ALA A 145 -10.32 8.67 -6.53
C ALA A 145 -9.68 7.98 -7.74
N LEU A 146 -9.41 8.76 -8.77
CA LEU A 146 -8.77 8.32 -10.02
C LEU A 146 -7.25 8.41 -9.95
N GLY A 147 -6.58 8.22 -11.08
CA GLY A 147 -5.15 8.45 -11.26
C GLY A 147 -4.81 9.93 -11.43
N MET A 148 -3.53 10.24 -11.40
CA MET A 148 -3.04 11.59 -11.73
C MET A 148 -3.09 11.80 -13.23
N ARG A 149 -3.71 12.88 -13.67
CA ARG A 149 -3.70 13.28 -15.08
C ARG A 149 -2.32 13.82 -15.46
N THR A 150 -1.80 13.36 -16.58
CA THR A 150 -0.45 13.77 -17.04
C THR A 150 -0.33 15.28 -17.22
N ASP A 151 -1.39 15.94 -17.70
CA ASP A 151 -1.39 17.39 -17.93
C ASP A 151 -1.43 18.18 -16.61
N ASP A 152 -2.16 17.72 -15.60
CA ASP A 152 -2.19 18.36 -14.29
C ASP A 152 -0.83 18.26 -13.57
N VAL A 153 -0.17 17.10 -13.71
CA VAL A 153 1.20 16.90 -13.21
C VAL A 153 2.17 17.83 -13.95
N ALA A 154 2.09 17.91 -15.28
CA ALA A 154 2.92 18.82 -16.09
C ALA A 154 2.73 20.29 -15.68
N ALA A 155 1.48 20.73 -15.50
CA ALA A 155 1.17 22.07 -15.04
C ALA A 155 1.71 22.35 -13.62
N ALA A 156 1.75 21.35 -12.75
CA ALA A 156 2.38 21.47 -11.44
C ALA A 156 3.91 21.58 -11.53
N MET A 157 4.55 20.83 -12.43
CA MET A 157 5.99 20.93 -12.71
C MET A 157 6.36 22.34 -13.24
N GLU A 158 5.56 22.89 -14.15
CA GLU A 158 5.78 24.23 -14.70
C GLU A 158 5.66 25.31 -13.63
N ARG A 159 4.68 25.19 -12.72
CA ARG A 159 4.50 26.14 -11.61
C ARG A 159 5.55 26.02 -10.51
N HIS A 160 6.14 24.83 -10.38
CA HIS A 160 7.12 24.51 -9.35
C HIS A 160 8.38 23.84 -9.95
N PRO A 161 9.15 24.56 -10.79
CA PRO A 161 10.33 24.01 -11.45
C PRO A 161 11.45 23.67 -10.46
N ASP A 162 11.35 24.12 -9.22
CA ASP A 162 12.26 23.84 -8.10
C ASP A 162 11.87 22.56 -7.33
N ALA A 163 10.78 21.87 -7.71
CA ALA A 163 10.43 20.60 -7.12
C ALA A 163 11.51 19.53 -7.42
N LYS A 164 11.76 18.67 -6.45
CA LYS A 164 12.82 17.64 -6.55
C LYS A 164 12.29 16.32 -7.08
N ALA A 165 11.02 16.03 -6.84
CA ALA A 165 10.42 14.77 -7.22
C ALA A 165 8.93 14.88 -7.52
N VAL A 166 8.45 13.90 -8.29
CA VAL A 166 7.04 13.56 -8.46
C VAL A 166 6.80 12.21 -7.78
N PHE A 167 5.83 12.16 -6.89
CA PHE A 167 5.37 10.95 -6.24
C PHE A 167 4.06 10.50 -6.87
N VAL A 168 3.95 9.23 -7.23
CA VAL A 168 2.75 8.65 -7.85
C VAL A 168 2.30 7.43 -7.07
N ASN A 169 1.00 7.31 -6.81
CA ASN A 169 0.37 6.11 -6.27
C ASN A 169 -0.17 5.28 -7.45
N ASN A 170 0.47 4.15 -7.77
CA ASN A 170 0.15 3.37 -8.98
C ASN A 170 0.46 1.88 -8.82
N PRO A 171 -0.56 0.99 -8.93
CA PRO A 171 -1.99 1.28 -9.06
C PRO A 171 -2.60 1.83 -7.77
N THR A 172 -3.75 2.49 -7.86
CA THR A 172 -4.55 2.83 -6.70
C THR A 172 -5.15 1.56 -6.06
N TYR A 173 -5.76 1.70 -4.89
CA TYR A 173 -6.44 0.60 -4.20
C TYR A 173 -7.50 -0.09 -5.07
N TYR A 174 -8.20 0.69 -5.88
CA TYR A 174 -9.28 0.21 -6.76
C TYR A 174 -8.80 -0.31 -8.10
N GLY A 175 -7.50 -0.23 -8.39
CA GLY A 175 -6.90 -0.74 -9.61
C GLY A 175 -6.68 0.31 -10.71
N ILE A 176 -6.94 1.58 -10.44
CA ILE A 176 -6.72 2.69 -11.39
C ILE A 176 -5.21 2.91 -11.58
N CYS A 177 -4.76 3.06 -12.81
CA CYS A 177 -3.40 3.40 -13.17
C CYS A 177 -3.33 4.70 -13.97
N SER A 178 -2.36 5.54 -13.62
CA SER A 178 -1.98 6.75 -14.37
C SER A 178 -1.09 6.40 -15.56
N ASP A 179 -0.92 7.31 -16.53
CA ASP A 179 0.13 7.20 -17.54
C ASP A 179 1.50 7.44 -16.91
N LEU A 180 1.99 6.41 -16.22
CA LEU A 180 3.22 6.48 -15.46
C LEU A 180 4.44 6.74 -16.36
N ARG A 181 4.42 6.24 -17.60
CA ARG A 181 5.51 6.47 -18.57
C ARG A 181 5.58 7.94 -18.99
N ALA A 182 4.47 8.53 -19.40
CA ALA A 182 4.42 9.93 -19.78
C ALA A 182 4.77 10.86 -18.60
N ILE A 183 4.28 10.56 -17.40
CA ILE A 183 4.64 11.31 -16.18
C ILE A 183 6.15 11.22 -15.93
N THR A 184 6.75 10.03 -16.04
CA THR A 184 8.18 9.81 -15.82
C THR A 184 9.03 10.58 -16.83
N GLU A 185 8.69 10.48 -18.13
CA GLU A 185 9.40 11.19 -19.18
C GLU A 185 9.39 12.72 -18.97
N LYS A 186 8.22 13.28 -18.64
CA LYS A 186 8.07 14.72 -18.35
C LYS A 186 8.85 15.15 -17.09
N ALA A 187 8.78 14.37 -16.02
CA ALA A 187 9.51 14.65 -14.78
C ALA A 187 11.03 14.63 -14.99
N HIS A 188 11.55 13.63 -15.69
CA HIS A 188 12.97 13.55 -16.03
C HIS A 188 13.43 14.70 -16.93
N ALA A 189 12.60 15.13 -17.88
CA ALA A 189 12.91 16.31 -18.71
C ALA A 189 13.01 17.59 -17.88
N CYS A 190 12.32 17.67 -16.75
CA CYS A 190 12.42 18.76 -15.77
C CYS A 190 13.51 18.53 -14.69
N GLY A 191 14.27 17.44 -14.77
CA GLY A 191 15.31 17.09 -13.77
C GLY A 191 14.76 16.60 -12.43
N MET A 192 13.47 16.23 -12.37
CA MET A 192 12.81 15.70 -11.17
C MET A 192 12.91 14.19 -11.11
N LYS A 193 12.96 13.62 -9.90
CA LYS A 193 12.89 12.18 -9.66
C LYS A 193 11.45 11.68 -9.65
N VAL A 194 11.23 10.41 -10.03
CA VAL A 194 9.91 9.78 -9.99
C VAL A 194 9.91 8.66 -8.96
N LEU A 195 9.05 8.81 -7.96
CA LEU A 195 8.88 7.91 -6.83
C LEU A 195 7.49 7.27 -6.90
N VAL A 196 7.40 5.96 -6.89
CA VAL A 196 6.12 5.26 -7.07
C VAL A 196 5.77 4.43 -5.83
N ASP A 197 4.65 4.75 -5.19
CA ASP A 197 4.01 3.83 -4.27
C ASP A 197 3.27 2.75 -5.09
N GLU A 198 3.94 1.66 -5.30
CA GLU A 198 3.46 0.49 -6.04
C GLU A 198 3.08 -0.66 -5.07
N ALA A 199 2.65 -0.31 -3.85
CA ALA A 199 2.27 -1.29 -2.83
C ALA A 199 1.21 -2.29 -3.32
N HIS A 200 0.37 -1.90 -4.26
CA HIS A 200 -0.68 -2.72 -4.87
C HIS A 200 -0.29 -3.32 -6.22
N GLY A 201 0.96 -3.16 -6.66
CA GLY A 201 1.42 -3.51 -8.01
C GLY A 201 2.52 -4.57 -8.08
N THR A 202 2.87 -5.27 -6.99
CA THR A 202 3.93 -6.31 -6.98
C THR A 202 3.78 -7.32 -8.13
N HIS A 203 2.57 -7.68 -8.50
CA HIS A 203 2.26 -8.67 -9.53
C HIS A 203 2.36 -8.13 -10.97
N LEU A 204 2.40 -6.82 -11.16
CA LEU A 204 2.45 -6.20 -12.49
C LEU A 204 3.69 -6.62 -13.31
N TYR A 205 4.77 -6.95 -12.63
CA TYR A 205 6.03 -7.39 -13.24
C TYR A 205 5.97 -8.78 -13.90
N PHE A 206 4.88 -9.54 -13.70
CA PHE A 206 4.84 -10.96 -14.07
C PHE A 206 3.78 -11.32 -15.11
N SER A 207 3.10 -10.35 -15.74
CA SER A 207 2.19 -10.60 -16.85
C SER A 207 2.09 -9.39 -17.78
N ASP A 208 2.25 -9.63 -19.08
CA ASP A 208 2.11 -8.61 -20.14
C ASP A 208 0.64 -8.16 -20.35
N ARG A 209 -0.31 -8.78 -19.63
CA ARG A 209 -1.75 -8.44 -19.68
C ARG A 209 -2.14 -7.38 -18.66
N LEU A 210 -1.20 -6.97 -17.83
CA LEU A 210 -1.39 -6.00 -16.76
C LEU A 210 -0.79 -4.63 -17.12
N PRO A 211 -1.15 -3.57 -16.39
CA PRO A 211 -0.57 -2.25 -16.56
C PRO A 211 0.95 -2.23 -16.42
N THR A 212 1.58 -1.21 -17.00
CA THR A 212 3.03 -1.02 -16.92
C THR A 212 3.48 -0.83 -15.47
N ALA A 213 4.44 -1.65 -15.03
CA ALA A 213 5.05 -1.54 -13.70
C ALA A 213 5.99 -0.32 -13.62
N ALA A 214 6.24 0.15 -12.40
CA ALA A 214 7.00 1.37 -12.15
C ALA A 214 8.41 1.35 -12.76
N MET A 215 9.16 0.26 -12.57
CA MET A 215 10.53 0.18 -13.12
C MET A 215 10.52 0.07 -14.65
N ASP A 216 9.50 -0.55 -15.24
CA ASP A 216 9.31 -0.61 -16.71
C ASP A 216 8.90 0.75 -17.30
N ALA A 217 8.28 1.61 -16.50
CA ALA A 217 7.97 2.99 -16.87
C ALA A 217 9.17 3.93 -16.72
N GLY A 218 10.29 3.45 -16.16
CA GLY A 218 11.51 4.23 -15.96
C GLY A 218 11.54 5.02 -14.65
N ALA A 219 10.69 4.71 -13.67
CA ALA A 219 10.71 5.36 -12.36
C ALA A 219 12.06 5.21 -11.67
N ASP A 220 12.44 6.20 -10.84
CA ASP A 220 13.70 6.18 -10.09
C ASP A 220 13.64 5.25 -8.89
N MET A 221 12.47 5.17 -8.23
CA MET A 221 12.23 4.25 -7.12
C MET A 221 10.78 3.76 -7.10
N ALA A 222 10.60 2.53 -6.65
CA ALA A 222 9.26 1.94 -6.43
C ALA A 222 9.21 1.15 -5.12
N ALA A 223 8.14 1.34 -4.36
CA ALA A 223 7.89 0.61 -3.10
C ALA A 223 6.80 -0.45 -3.31
N ILE A 224 7.15 -1.74 -3.27
CA ILE A 224 6.23 -2.86 -3.51
C ILE A 224 5.93 -3.64 -2.23
N SER A 225 4.65 -4.00 -2.02
CA SER A 225 4.22 -4.85 -0.88
C SER A 225 4.18 -6.31 -1.31
N MET A 226 5.26 -7.02 -1.04
CA MET A 226 5.34 -8.46 -1.37
C MET A 226 4.26 -9.29 -0.65
N HIS A 227 3.86 -8.88 0.56
CA HIS A 227 2.83 -9.57 1.33
C HIS A 227 1.41 -9.41 0.77
N LYS A 228 1.11 -8.36 -0.03
CA LYS A 228 -0.24 -8.15 -0.58
C LYS A 228 -0.52 -9.09 -1.75
N SER A 229 0.29 -9.06 -2.80
CA SER A 229 0.06 -9.87 -4.01
C SER A 229 1.18 -10.83 -4.36
N GLY A 230 2.32 -10.78 -3.68
CA GLY A 230 3.48 -11.63 -3.95
C GLY A 230 3.56 -12.93 -3.13
N GLY A 231 2.71 -13.08 -2.09
CA GLY A 231 2.61 -14.31 -1.29
C GLY A 231 3.62 -14.45 -0.15
N SER A 232 4.28 -13.37 0.28
CA SER A 232 5.18 -13.35 1.44
C SER A 232 4.44 -13.07 2.75
N LEU A 233 5.14 -13.19 3.88
CA LEU A 233 4.58 -12.88 5.20
C LEU A 233 4.24 -11.39 5.33
N THR A 234 3.20 -11.09 6.10
CA THR A 234 2.79 -9.71 6.44
C THR A 234 3.98 -8.88 6.90
N GLN A 235 4.02 -7.59 6.54
CA GLN A 235 5.09 -6.64 6.84
C GLN A 235 6.31 -6.73 5.91
N SER A 236 6.42 -7.71 5.04
CA SER A 236 7.50 -7.81 4.07
C SER A 236 7.26 -6.94 2.83
N SER A 237 8.28 -6.19 2.43
CA SER A 237 8.25 -5.25 1.31
C SER A 237 9.62 -5.23 0.60
N ILE A 238 9.66 -4.72 -0.62
CA ILE A 238 10.91 -4.45 -1.33
C ILE A 238 10.89 -2.99 -1.81
N LEU A 239 12.01 -2.30 -1.63
CA LEU A 239 12.26 -1.02 -2.26
C LEU A 239 13.13 -1.26 -3.50
N LEU A 240 12.60 -0.91 -4.66
CA LEU A 240 13.27 -1.01 -5.96
C LEU A 240 13.89 0.34 -6.31
N CYS A 241 15.10 0.33 -6.87
CA CYS A 241 15.81 1.54 -7.26
C CYS A 241 16.43 1.41 -8.65
N ALA A 242 16.42 2.50 -9.40
CA ALA A 242 17.19 2.67 -10.62
C ALA A 242 18.64 3.11 -10.29
N ASP A 243 19.57 2.96 -11.24
CA ASP A 243 20.95 3.43 -11.11
C ASP A 243 21.10 4.96 -10.95
N THR A 244 20.03 5.70 -11.24
CA THR A 244 19.95 7.16 -11.11
C THR A 244 19.93 7.64 -9.65
N MET A 245 19.76 6.73 -8.69
CA MET A 245 19.69 7.07 -7.28
C MET A 245 21.06 6.93 -6.57
N PRO A 246 21.34 7.80 -5.58
CA PRO A 246 22.56 7.73 -4.79
C PRO A 246 22.47 6.58 -3.75
N LEU A 247 22.72 5.34 -4.17
CA LEU A 247 22.48 4.12 -3.41
C LEU A 247 23.07 4.12 -2.00
N GLY A 248 24.26 4.69 -1.82
CA GLY A 248 24.89 4.80 -0.50
C GLY A 248 24.04 5.64 0.47
N TYR A 249 23.44 6.72 -0.04
CA TYR A 249 22.55 7.57 0.77
C TYR A 249 21.19 6.89 1.01
N VAL A 250 20.62 6.24 0.00
CA VAL A 250 19.39 5.43 0.16
C VAL A 250 19.57 4.40 1.26
N HIS A 251 20.69 3.67 1.24
CA HIS A 251 21.01 2.67 2.26
C HIS A 251 21.17 3.27 3.67
N GLN A 252 21.76 4.47 3.79
CA GLN A 252 21.84 5.17 5.08
C GLN A 252 20.45 5.53 5.60
N ILE A 253 19.54 6.02 4.76
CA ILE A 253 18.17 6.33 5.15
C ILE A 253 17.43 5.06 5.56
N ILE A 254 17.57 3.96 4.81
CA ILE A 254 16.99 2.65 5.20
C ILE A 254 17.47 2.25 6.60
N ASN A 255 18.76 2.40 6.90
CA ASN A 255 19.33 2.05 8.20
C ASN A 255 18.84 2.95 9.36
N ILE A 256 18.39 4.18 9.06
CA ILE A 256 17.77 5.06 10.06
C ILE A 256 16.31 4.64 10.34
N THR A 257 15.61 4.15 9.33
CA THR A 257 14.16 3.87 9.39
C THR A 257 13.82 2.40 9.64
N GLN A 258 14.80 1.50 9.55
CA GLN A 258 14.60 0.06 9.69
C GLN A 258 15.31 -0.51 10.92
N THR A 259 14.78 -1.60 11.48
CA THR A 259 15.36 -2.29 12.63
C THR A 259 16.75 -2.87 12.35
N THR A 260 17.62 -2.87 13.35
CA THR A 260 18.92 -3.56 13.30
C THR A 260 18.79 -5.07 13.56
N SER A 261 17.65 -5.55 14.07
CA SER A 261 17.37 -6.96 14.42
C SER A 261 16.34 -7.54 13.45
N ALA A 262 16.71 -7.65 12.19
CA ALA A 262 15.80 -8.11 11.14
C ALA A 262 15.31 -9.54 11.36
N SER A 263 14.01 -9.76 11.21
CA SER A 263 13.40 -11.10 11.25
C SER A 263 13.81 -11.91 10.02
N TYR A 264 14.53 -13.00 10.25
CA TYR A 264 14.89 -13.91 9.15
C TYR A 264 13.69 -14.68 8.60
N LEU A 265 12.59 -14.81 9.34
CA LEU A 265 11.33 -15.32 8.79
C LEU A 265 10.77 -14.40 7.69
N LEU A 266 10.80 -13.08 7.92
CA LEU A 266 10.36 -12.11 6.91
C LEU A 266 11.31 -12.10 5.71
N LEU A 267 12.62 -12.07 5.95
CA LEU A 267 13.64 -12.08 4.88
C LEU A 267 13.54 -13.35 4.03
N ALA A 268 13.42 -14.53 4.64
CA ALA A 268 13.25 -15.79 3.93
C ALA A 268 11.92 -15.81 3.14
N SER A 269 10.85 -15.27 3.72
CA SER A 269 9.56 -15.19 3.00
C SER A 269 9.64 -14.32 1.76
N LEU A 270 10.39 -13.20 1.80
CA LEU A 270 10.66 -12.35 0.65
C LEU A 270 11.40 -13.11 -0.45
N ASP A 271 12.49 -13.77 -0.09
CA ASP A 271 13.34 -14.50 -1.03
C ASP A 271 12.63 -15.70 -1.69
N ILE A 272 11.89 -16.49 -0.90
CA ILE A 272 11.09 -17.61 -1.39
C ILE A 272 9.96 -17.11 -2.31
N SER A 273 9.25 -16.05 -1.93
CA SER A 273 8.16 -15.48 -2.74
C SER A 273 8.68 -14.86 -4.02
N ARG A 274 9.83 -14.15 -4.00
CA ARG A 274 10.53 -13.68 -5.19
C ARG A 274 10.83 -14.83 -6.15
N ARG A 275 11.44 -15.94 -5.65
CA ARG A 275 11.71 -17.13 -6.45
C ARG A 275 10.45 -17.73 -7.07
N ASN A 276 9.37 -17.85 -6.30
CA ASN A 276 8.11 -18.37 -6.79
C ASN A 276 7.52 -17.51 -7.92
N LEU A 277 7.52 -16.18 -7.74
CA LEU A 277 7.06 -15.24 -8.77
C LEU A 277 7.94 -15.28 -10.01
N ALA A 278 9.26 -15.31 -9.86
CA ALA A 278 10.19 -15.37 -10.99
C ALA A 278 10.02 -16.64 -11.83
N LEU A 279 9.70 -17.77 -11.20
CA LEU A 279 9.58 -19.06 -11.90
C LEU A 279 8.16 -19.35 -12.41
N ARG A 280 7.12 -18.87 -11.72
CA ARG A 280 5.73 -19.24 -11.98
C ARG A 280 4.78 -18.06 -12.03
N GLY A 281 5.29 -16.83 -11.86
CA GLY A 281 4.45 -15.64 -11.74
C GLY A 281 3.51 -15.47 -12.93
N ARG A 282 4.01 -15.62 -14.16
CA ARG A 282 3.18 -15.50 -15.37
C ARG A 282 1.99 -16.46 -15.37
N GLU A 283 2.24 -17.74 -15.13
CA GLU A 283 1.18 -18.77 -15.07
C GLU A 283 0.12 -18.44 -14.01
N VAL A 284 0.60 -18.09 -12.80
CA VAL A 284 -0.27 -17.82 -11.64
C VAL A 284 -1.07 -16.53 -11.85
N ILE A 285 -0.44 -15.46 -12.31
CA ILE A 285 -1.11 -14.17 -12.51
C ILE A 285 -2.11 -14.25 -13.67
N ASP A 286 -1.78 -14.91 -14.78
CA ASP A 286 -2.72 -15.11 -15.88
C ASP A 286 -3.96 -15.92 -15.45
N ARG A 287 -3.79 -16.91 -14.57
CA ARG A 287 -4.91 -17.63 -13.93
C ARG A 287 -5.76 -16.70 -13.07
N ILE A 288 -5.15 -15.82 -12.27
CA ILE A 288 -5.87 -14.85 -11.42
C ILE A 288 -6.68 -13.88 -12.27
N ILE A 289 -6.11 -13.35 -13.36
CA ILE A 289 -6.83 -12.47 -14.29
C ILE A 289 -8.10 -13.17 -14.79
N GLY A 290 -8.01 -14.46 -15.14
CA GLY A 290 -9.18 -15.25 -15.56
C GLY A 290 -10.21 -15.45 -14.45
N LEU A 291 -9.78 -15.70 -13.22
CA LEU A 291 -10.67 -15.86 -12.06
C LEU A 291 -11.41 -14.56 -11.74
N VAL A 292 -10.72 -13.42 -11.78
CA VAL A 292 -11.34 -12.12 -11.50
C VAL A 292 -12.28 -11.69 -12.62
N ALA A 293 -11.94 -11.97 -13.88
CA ALA A 293 -12.83 -11.73 -15.01
C ALA A 293 -14.17 -12.51 -14.83
N TYR A 294 -14.07 -13.80 -14.54
CA TYR A 294 -15.24 -14.63 -14.23
C TYR A 294 -16.06 -14.06 -13.05
N ALA A 295 -15.39 -13.74 -11.94
CA ALA A 295 -16.06 -13.16 -10.77
C ALA A 295 -16.81 -11.86 -11.11
N ARG A 296 -16.19 -10.99 -11.91
CA ARG A 296 -16.78 -9.71 -12.34
C ARG A 296 -18.05 -9.92 -13.17
N ASP A 297 -17.99 -10.83 -14.14
CA ASP A 297 -19.15 -11.15 -14.99
C ASP A 297 -20.30 -11.72 -14.18
N GLU A 298 -20.04 -12.68 -13.30
CA GLU A 298 -21.06 -13.30 -12.44
C GLU A 298 -21.68 -12.28 -11.45
N ILE A 299 -20.86 -11.43 -10.82
CA ILE A 299 -21.33 -10.39 -9.88
C ILE A 299 -22.22 -9.38 -10.62
N ASN A 300 -21.81 -8.95 -11.82
CA ASN A 300 -22.61 -8.04 -12.63
C ASN A 300 -23.94 -8.68 -13.09
N ALA A 301 -23.95 -9.99 -13.33
CA ALA A 301 -25.16 -10.73 -13.68
C ALA A 301 -26.15 -10.86 -12.50
N ILE A 302 -25.70 -10.76 -11.23
CA ILE A 302 -26.58 -10.71 -10.06
C ILE A 302 -27.54 -9.50 -10.15
N GLY A 303 -27.02 -8.34 -10.65
CA GLY A 303 -27.70 -7.04 -10.64
C GLY A 303 -27.65 -6.33 -9.28
N ASP A 304 -27.84 -5.00 -9.29
CA ASP A 304 -27.69 -4.10 -8.15
C ASP A 304 -26.26 -4.01 -7.58
N TYR A 305 -25.31 -4.82 -8.08
CA TYR A 305 -23.88 -4.66 -7.91
C TYR A 305 -23.24 -4.21 -9.23
N TYR A 306 -22.13 -3.51 -9.12
CA TYR A 306 -21.30 -3.20 -10.29
C TYR A 306 -19.83 -3.46 -9.96
N ALA A 307 -19.32 -4.59 -10.43
CA ALA A 307 -17.92 -4.93 -10.40
C ALA A 307 -17.25 -4.31 -11.63
N TYR A 308 -16.59 -3.18 -11.43
CA TYR A 308 -16.00 -2.38 -12.52
C TYR A 308 -14.60 -2.87 -12.93
N GLY A 309 -14.15 -2.44 -14.09
CA GLY A 309 -12.90 -2.89 -14.70
C GLY A 309 -12.40 -1.94 -15.79
N ARG A 310 -11.90 -2.52 -16.87
CA ARG A 310 -11.28 -1.79 -18.00
C ARG A 310 -12.21 -0.81 -18.72
N GLU A 311 -13.51 -0.94 -18.58
CA GLU A 311 -14.50 0.00 -19.11
C GLU A 311 -14.41 1.41 -18.52
N LEU A 312 -13.69 1.56 -17.39
CA LEU A 312 -13.40 2.87 -16.81
C LEU A 312 -12.25 3.60 -17.51
N ILE A 313 -11.50 2.92 -18.38
CA ILE A 313 -10.34 3.52 -19.07
C ILE A 313 -10.82 4.63 -19.99
N ASP A 314 -10.35 5.85 -19.71
CA ASP A 314 -10.63 7.06 -20.50
C ASP A 314 -9.41 7.59 -21.26
N GLY A 315 -8.23 6.99 -21.02
CA GLY A 315 -6.97 7.40 -21.64
C GLY A 315 -6.30 8.63 -20.98
N ASP A 316 -6.83 9.08 -19.82
CA ASP A 316 -6.36 10.27 -19.10
C ASP A 316 -6.23 9.98 -17.61
N ALA A 317 -7.26 10.28 -16.79
CA ALA A 317 -7.26 10.02 -15.35
C ALA A 317 -7.34 8.50 -15.02
N VAL A 318 -7.91 7.72 -15.91
CA VAL A 318 -7.86 6.25 -15.91
C VAL A 318 -7.12 5.82 -17.17
N TYR A 319 -5.79 5.87 -17.15
CA TYR A 319 -4.98 5.51 -18.29
C TYR A 319 -4.98 4.00 -18.54
N ASP A 320 -4.88 3.21 -17.46
CA ASP A 320 -5.01 1.75 -17.52
C ASP A 320 -5.66 1.23 -16.24
N PHE A 321 -5.96 -0.07 -16.18
CA PHE A 321 -6.67 -0.69 -15.07
C PHE A 321 -6.07 -2.06 -14.72
N ASP A 322 -5.73 -2.25 -13.43
CA ASP A 322 -5.30 -3.54 -12.89
C ASP A 322 -6.47 -4.51 -12.79
N THR A 323 -6.58 -5.40 -13.77
CA THR A 323 -7.68 -6.35 -13.90
C THR A 323 -7.73 -7.42 -12.80
N THR A 324 -6.72 -7.53 -11.94
CA THR A 324 -6.72 -8.42 -10.76
C THR A 324 -7.50 -7.85 -9.58
N LYS A 325 -7.85 -6.55 -9.60
CA LYS A 325 -8.66 -5.92 -8.54
C LYS A 325 -10.13 -6.25 -8.76
N LEU A 326 -10.76 -6.83 -7.74
CA LEU A 326 -12.19 -7.09 -7.72
C LEU A 326 -12.87 -6.05 -6.82
N SER A 327 -13.08 -4.87 -7.38
CA SER A 327 -13.77 -3.75 -6.75
C SER A 327 -15.23 -3.76 -7.15
N ILE A 328 -16.14 -3.70 -6.16
CA ILE A 328 -17.58 -3.91 -6.34
C ILE A 328 -18.32 -2.73 -5.74
N PHE A 329 -19.00 -1.96 -6.57
CA PHE A 329 -19.91 -0.92 -6.14
C PHE A 329 -21.22 -1.54 -5.63
N THR A 330 -21.66 -1.18 -4.42
CA THR A 330 -22.74 -1.84 -3.72
C THR A 330 -24.00 -0.98 -3.53
N ARG A 331 -23.92 0.34 -3.72
CA ARG A 331 -24.98 1.31 -3.38
C ARG A 331 -26.33 1.04 -4.01
N ALA A 332 -26.39 0.45 -5.18
CA ALA A 332 -27.67 0.12 -5.82
C ALA A 332 -28.49 -0.96 -5.07
N THR A 333 -27.82 -1.72 -4.17
CA THR A 333 -28.51 -2.61 -3.23
C THR A 333 -29.15 -1.86 -2.04
N GLY A 334 -28.82 -0.57 -1.85
CA GLY A 334 -29.16 0.22 -0.66
C GLY A 334 -28.24 -0.03 0.54
N LEU A 335 -27.16 -0.81 0.36
CA LEU A 335 -26.16 -1.10 1.37
C LEU A 335 -24.86 -0.34 1.08
N ALA A 336 -24.22 0.19 2.10
CA ALA A 336 -22.84 0.64 2.01
C ALA A 336 -21.89 -0.56 1.85
N GLY A 337 -20.73 -0.36 1.23
CA GLY A 337 -19.72 -1.41 1.08
C GLY A 337 -19.31 -2.04 2.41
N ILE A 338 -19.19 -1.22 3.48
CA ILE A 338 -18.89 -1.69 4.83
C ILE A 338 -20.02 -2.56 5.41
N GLU A 339 -21.31 -2.27 5.10
CA GLU A 339 -22.40 -3.11 5.53
C GLU A 339 -22.36 -4.48 4.83
N VAL A 340 -22.00 -4.52 3.54
CA VAL A 340 -21.80 -5.79 2.79
C VAL A 340 -20.60 -6.55 3.33
N TYR A 341 -19.50 -5.86 3.64
CA TYR A 341 -18.31 -6.44 4.26
C TYR A 341 -18.65 -7.13 5.59
N ASP A 342 -19.39 -6.46 6.48
CA ASP A 342 -19.78 -7.03 7.78
C ASP A 342 -20.67 -8.25 7.59
N ILE A 343 -21.68 -8.20 6.71
CA ILE A 343 -22.58 -9.34 6.44
C ILE A 343 -21.77 -10.52 5.86
N LEU A 344 -20.85 -10.29 4.93
CA LEU A 344 -20.00 -11.35 4.37
C LEU A 344 -19.20 -12.06 5.45
N ARG A 345 -18.62 -11.29 6.38
CA ARG A 345 -17.83 -11.84 7.49
C ARG A 345 -18.70 -12.60 8.49
N ASP A 346 -19.79 -11.98 8.94
CA ASP A 346 -20.56 -12.45 10.10
C ASP A 346 -21.55 -13.59 9.74
N ASP A 347 -22.13 -13.54 8.54
CA ASP A 347 -23.18 -14.50 8.13
C ASP A 347 -22.68 -15.54 7.11
N TYR A 348 -21.56 -15.25 6.39
CA TYR A 348 -21.06 -16.13 5.32
C TYR A 348 -19.61 -16.62 5.53
N ASP A 349 -18.93 -16.24 6.61
CA ASP A 349 -17.51 -16.54 6.88
C ASP A 349 -16.60 -16.15 5.71
N ILE A 350 -16.85 -15.01 5.07
CA ILE A 350 -16.03 -14.49 3.96
C ILE A 350 -15.40 -13.17 4.39
N GLN A 351 -14.07 -13.18 4.53
CA GLN A 351 -13.29 -11.99 4.83
C GLN A 351 -12.80 -11.34 3.54
N THR A 352 -13.34 -10.17 3.21
CA THR A 352 -12.81 -9.32 2.12
C THR A 352 -11.76 -8.35 2.63
N GLU A 353 -11.11 -7.59 1.76
CA GLU A 353 -10.05 -6.65 2.15
C GLU A 353 -10.62 -5.48 2.94
N PHE A 354 -11.61 -4.79 2.37
CA PHE A 354 -12.36 -3.74 3.07
C PHE A 354 -13.70 -3.44 2.39
N GLY A 355 -14.56 -2.71 3.11
CA GLY A 355 -15.71 -2.01 2.58
C GLY A 355 -15.65 -0.53 2.97
N ASP A 356 -15.87 0.35 2.00
CA ASP A 356 -16.09 1.78 2.25
C ASP A 356 -17.59 2.13 2.21
N ILE A 357 -17.91 3.42 2.04
CA ILE A 357 -19.30 3.88 1.99
C ILE A 357 -20.03 3.39 0.74
N ALA A 358 -19.35 3.13 -0.36
CA ALA A 358 -19.91 2.83 -1.66
C ALA A 358 -19.44 1.49 -2.24
N ASN A 359 -18.25 1.05 -1.88
CA ASN A 359 -17.53 -0.04 -2.53
C ASN A 359 -17.11 -1.11 -1.54
N LEU A 360 -17.02 -2.33 -2.02
CA LEU A 360 -16.38 -3.47 -1.40
C LEU A 360 -15.18 -3.88 -2.25
N LEU A 361 -14.03 -4.15 -1.63
CA LEU A 361 -12.85 -4.69 -2.30
C LEU A 361 -12.58 -6.11 -1.84
N ALA A 362 -12.59 -7.05 -2.78
CA ALA A 362 -12.02 -8.38 -2.59
C ALA A 362 -10.63 -8.43 -3.25
N TYR A 363 -9.61 -8.71 -2.45
CA TYR A 363 -8.22 -8.74 -2.90
C TYR A 363 -7.86 -10.15 -3.38
N VAL A 364 -7.91 -10.38 -4.70
CA VAL A 364 -7.58 -11.68 -5.29
C VAL A 364 -6.09 -11.74 -5.61
N SER A 365 -5.41 -12.79 -5.16
CA SER A 365 -3.96 -12.92 -5.23
C SER A 365 -3.49 -14.36 -5.53
N VAL A 366 -2.20 -14.62 -5.39
CA VAL A 366 -1.54 -15.88 -5.79
C VAL A 366 -2.12 -17.15 -5.12
N GLY A 367 -2.78 -17.00 -3.97
CA GLY A 367 -3.34 -18.11 -3.18
C GLY A 367 -4.80 -18.48 -3.47
N ASP A 368 -5.52 -17.66 -4.25
CA ASP A 368 -6.96 -17.82 -4.42
C ASP A 368 -7.34 -18.94 -5.39
N ARG A 369 -8.50 -19.55 -5.12
CA ARG A 369 -9.00 -20.74 -5.83
C ARG A 369 -10.38 -20.48 -6.43
N PRO A 370 -10.77 -21.15 -7.51
CA PRO A 370 -12.10 -21.01 -8.12
C PRO A 370 -13.26 -21.14 -7.13
N LYS A 371 -13.22 -22.13 -6.24
CA LYS A 371 -14.28 -22.36 -5.23
C LYS A 371 -14.46 -21.20 -4.25
N ASP A 372 -13.39 -20.43 -3.98
CA ASP A 372 -13.47 -19.28 -3.06
C ASP A 372 -14.20 -18.12 -3.76
N ILE A 373 -13.95 -17.93 -5.07
CA ILE A 373 -14.69 -16.99 -5.92
C ILE A 373 -16.18 -17.35 -6.04
N GLU A 374 -16.48 -18.63 -6.32
CA GLU A 374 -17.86 -19.12 -6.42
C GLU A 374 -18.64 -18.88 -5.11
N ARG A 375 -17.99 -19.08 -3.96
CA ARG A 375 -18.56 -18.81 -2.65
C ARG A 375 -18.88 -17.33 -2.44
N LEU A 376 -17.97 -16.43 -2.85
CA LEU A 376 -18.19 -14.99 -2.79
C LEU A 376 -19.37 -14.57 -3.67
N VAL A 377 -19.45 -15.04 -4.92
CA VAL A 377 -20.55 -14.74 -5.86
C VAL A 377 -21.88 -15.22 -5.29
N ALA A 378 -21.97 -16.45 -4.78
CA ALA A 378 -23.16 -17.01 -4.17
C ALA A 378 -23.63 -16.19 -2.95
N ALA A 379 -22.71 -15.79 -2.08
CA ALA A 379 -23.01 -14.97 -0.91
C ALA A 379 -23.56 -13.58 -1.32
N LEU A 380 -22.93 -12.91 -2.31
CA LEU A 380 -23.42 -11.63 -2.81
C LEU A 380 -24.84 -11.74 -3.41
N ALA A 381 -25.14 -12.82 -4.12
CA ALA A 381 -26.49 -13.08 -4.63
C ALA A 381 -27.53 -13.25 -3.50
N GLU A 382 -27.16 -13.95 -2.42
CA GLU A 382 -28.02 -14.08 -1.24
C GLU A 382 -28.18 -12.76 -0.48
N ILE A 383 -27.13 -11.99 -0.32
CA ILE A 383 -27.17 -10.67 0.33
C ILE A 383 -28.14 -9.75 -0.42
N ARG A 384 -28.03 -9.68 -1.74
CA ARG A 384 -28.99 -8.91 -2.54
C ARG A 384 -30.43 -9.34 -2.29
N ARG A 385 -30.69 -10.62 -2.22
CA ARG A 385 -32.06 -11.16 -2.01
C ARG A 385 -32.60 -10.86 -0.62
N ASN A 386 -31.77 -10.98 0.41
CA ASN A 386 -32.21 -11.01 1.80
C ASN A 386 -32.05 -9.67 2.53
N TYR A 387 -31.10 -8.82 2.11
CA TYR A 387 -30.67 -7.61 2.85
C TYR A 387 -30.87 -6.30 2.08
N ARG A 388 -31.39 -6.35 0.85
CA ARG A 388 -31.60 -5.15 0.02
C ARG A 388 -32.40 -4.08 0.75
N LYS A 389 -31.95 -2.82 0.64
CA LYS A 389 -32.61 -1.63 1.21
C LYS A 389 -32.95 -0.62 0.11
N ASP A 390 -33.60 0.48 0.49
CA ASP A 390 -33.88 1.60 -0.42
C ASP A 390 -32.58 2.37 -0.74
N PRO A 391 -32.14 2.40 -2.00
CA PRO A 391 -30.89 3.08 -2.40
C PRO A 391 -30.90 4.60 -2.19
N SER A 392 -32.09 5.24 -2.13
CA SER A 392 -32.22 6.68 -1.95
C SER A 392 -31.68 7.19 -0.61
N LYS A 393 -31.48 6.30 0.35
CA LYS A 393 -30.95 6.61 1.69
C LYS A 393 -29.41 6.55 1.80
N THR A 394 -28.72 6.26 0.71
CA THR A 394 -27.25 6.26 0.70
C THR A 394 -26.73 7.67 0.37
N LEU A 395 -25.70 8.13 1.10
CA LEU A 395 -25.06 9.42 0.83
C LEU A 395 -24.35 9.36 -0.53
N LYS A 396 -24.54 10.35 -1.39
CA LYS A 396 -23.63 10.59 -2.49
C LYS A 396 -22.32 11.10 -1.89
N MET A 397 -21.23 10.38 -2.07
CA MET A 397 -19.92 10.90 -1.72
C MET A 397 -19.44 11.83 -2.83
N GLU A 398 -19.17 13.06 -2.43
CA GLU A 398 -18.27 13.92 -3.17
C GLU A 398 -16.89 13.78 -2.53
N TYR A 399 -15.84 13.72 -3.32
CA TYR A 399 -14.48 13.85 -2.82
C TYR A 399 -14.34 15.22 -2.19
N ILE A 400 -13.80 15.21 -1.00
CA ILE A 400 -13.54 16.46 -0.31
C ILE A 400 -12.12 16.87 -0.67
N ASP A 401 -12.00 17.91 -1.47
CA ASP A 401 -10.70 18.53 -1.77
C ASP A 401 -10.22 19.27 -0.52
N PRO A 402 -9.16 18.83 0.16
CA PRO A 402 -8.76 19.44 1.41
C PRO A 402 -8.13 20.81 1.19
N VAL A 403 -8.49 21.77 2.04
CA VAL A 403 -7.85 23.08 2.08
C VAL A 403 -6.55 22.98 2.86
N VAL A 404 -5.41 22.97 2.16
CA VAL A 404 -4.08 22.92 2.77
C VAL A 404 -3.64 24.31 3.20
N VAL A 405 -3.41 24.51 4.49
CA VAL A 405 -3.07 25.82 5.08
C VAL A 405 -1.58 25.93 5.40
N CYS A 406 -0.96 24.85 5.88
CA CYS A 406 0.48 24.82 6.17
C CYS A 406 1.09 23.43 5.95
N VAL A 407 2.42 23.38 6.03
CA VAL A 407 3.16 22.14 5.84
C VAL A 407 2.82 21.12 6.95
N PRO A 408 2.66 19.83 6.61
CA PRO A 408 2.30 18.80 7.60
C PRO A 408 3.20 18.73 8.82
N GLN A 409 4.51 18.98 8.67
CA GLN A 409 5.47 19.03 9.79
C GLN A 409 5.13 20.17 10.77
N ASP A 410 4.85 21.35 10.25
CA ASP A 410 4.59 22.55 11.08
C ASP A 410 3.32 22.34 11.90
N ALA A 411 2.27 21.79 11.31
CA ALA A 411 1.03 21.49 12.03
C ALA A 411 1.18 20.37 13.04
N PHE A 412 1.92 19.32 12.68
CA PHE A 412 2.08 18.15 13.57
C PHE A 412 2.87 18.48 14.84
N TYR A 413 3.88 19.36 14.76
CA TYR A 413 4.71 19.78 15.89
C TYR A 413 4.29 21.11 16.54
N ALA A 414 3.24 21.77 16.04
CA ALA A 414 2.71 22.98 16.66
C ALA A 414 2.15 22.73 18.05
N GLU A 415 1.97 23.79 18.82
CA GLU A 415 1.14 23.74 20.01
C GLU A 415 -0.31 23.41 19.62
N LYS A 416 -0.91 22.48 20.38
CA LYS A 416 -2.21 21.90 20.07
C LYS A 416 -3.21 22.18 21.16
N GLU A 417 -4.46 22.37 20.78
CA GLU A 417 -5.59 22.31 21.70
C GLU A 417 -6.58 21.24 21.26
N SER A 418 -7.15 20.52 22.22
CA SER A 418 -8.15 19.50 21.93
C SER A 418 -9.53 20.12 22.02
N LEU A 419 -10.28 20.15 20.93
CA LEU A 419 -11.62 20.73 20.86
C LEU A 419 -12.69 19.64 20.62
N PRO A 420 -13.93 19.83 21.15
CA PRO A 420 -15.06 19.01 20.70
C PRO A 420 -15.19 19.07 19.18
N ILE A 421 -15.44 17.92 18.52
CA ILE A 421 -15.45 17.84 17.05
C ILE A 421 -16.41 18.85 16.39
N GLN A 422 -17.49 19.23 17.07
CA GLN A 422 -18.47 20.21 16.57
C GLN A 422 -17.91 21.66 16.55
N GLU A 423 -16.85 21.90 17.33
CA GLU A 423 -16.23 23.23 17.50
C GLU A 423 -14.96 23.39 16.65
N THR A 424 -14.61 22.36 15.85
CA THR A 424 -13.34 22.35 15.10
C THR A 424 -13.46 22.96 13.69
N LYS A 425 -14.65 23.34 13.24
CA LYS A 425 -14.84 23.96 11.92
C LYS A 425 -13.97 25.19 11.74
N GLY A 426 -13.27 25.27 10.60
CA GLY A 426 -12.38 26.39 10.25
C GLY A 426 -11.02 26.34 10.97
N ARG A 427 -10.80 25.37 11.86
CA ARG A 427 -9.52 25.18 12.55
C ARG A 427 -8.58 24.32 11.70
N ILE A 428 -7.28 24.48 11.92
CA ILE A 428 -6.25 23.70 11.23
C ILE A 428 -6.00 22.42 12.02
N CYS A 429 -6.17 21.29 11.36
CA CYS A 429 -5.95 19.98 11.96
C CYS A 429 -4.48 19.74 12.27
N ALA A 430 -4.20 19.17 13.44
CA ALA A 430 -2.85 18.82 13.89
C ALA A 430 -2.62 17.32 14.04
N GLU A 431 -3.55 16.50 13.58
CA GLU A 431 -3.49 15.04 13.62
C GLU A 431 -4.15 14.42 12.37
N PHE A 432 -4.07 13.10 12.23
CA PHE A 432 -4.74 12.41 11.15
C PHE A 432 -6.17 12.03 11.51
N VAL A 433 -7.07 12.04 10.53
CA VAL A 433 -8.37 11.37 10.60
C VAL A 433 -8.50 10.49 9.37
N MET A 434 -8.69 9.19 9.53
CA MET A 434 -8.70 8.22 8.44
C MET A 434 -9.80 7.18 8.64
N CYS A 435 -10.44 6.74 7.56
CA CYS A 435 -11.05 5.42 7.54
C CYS A 435 -9.96 4.36 7.31
N TYR A 436 -9.99 3.27 8.04
CA TYR A 436 -9.01 2.20 7.89
C TYR A 436 -9.70 0.82 7.80
N PRO A 437 -9.39 0.02 6.80
CA PRO A 437 -8.63 0.34 5.58
C PRO A 437 -9.34 1.37 4.70
N PRO A 438 -8.65 2.06 3.73
CA PRO A 438 -7.31 1.78 3.19
C PRO A 438 -6.16 2.58 3.87
N GLY A 439 -6.42 3.46 4.83
CA GLY A 439 -5.37 4.28 5.47
C GLY A 439 -4.98 5.53 4.66
N ILE A 440 -5.89 5.99 3.81
CA ILE A 440 -5.82 7.28 3.13
C ILE A 440 -6.48 8.31 4.06
N PRO A 441 -5.78 9.40 4.44
CA PRO A 441 -6.35 10.39 5.33
C PRO A 441 -7.52 11.16 4.70
N ILE A 442 -8.64 11.21 5.42
CA ILE A 442 -9.74 12.14 5.17
C ILE A 442 -9.26 13.55 5.49
N LEU A 443 -8.49 13.65 6.58
CA LEU A 443 -7.91 14.89 7.07
C LEU A 443 -6.47 14.60 7.53
N ALA A 444 -5.53 15.44 7.13
CA ALA A 444 -4.13 15.36 7.50
C ALA A 444 -3.69 16.60 8.28
N PRO A 445 -2.57 16.54 9.03
CA PRO A 445 -2.02 17.72 9.67
C PRO A 445 -1.75 18.84 8.66
N GLY A 446 -2.15 20.08 8.99
CA GLY A 446 -1.99 21.26 8.14
C GLY A 446 -3.20 21.61 7.27
N GLU A 447 -4.25 20.82 7.33
CA GLU A 447 -5.48 21.02 6.56
C GLU A 447 -6.58 21.67 7.41
N GLU A 448 -7.41 22.51 6.77
CA GLU A 448 -8.58 23.12 7.41
C GLU A 448 -9.71 22.10 7.58
N ILE A 449 -10.35 22.11 8.72
CA ILE A 449 -11.51 21.25 9.01
C ILE A 449 -12.77 21.94 8.47
N THR A 450 -13.33 21.40 7.37
CA THR A 450 -14.54 21.95 6.73
C THR A 450 -15.83 21.26 7.20
N ASP A 451 -16.99 21.84 6.89
CA ASP A 451 -18.29 21.23 7.20
C ASP A 451 -18.49 19.89 6.46
N GLU A 452 -17.99 19.81 5.23
CA GLU A 452 -18.05 18.62 4.40
C GLU A 452 -17.29 17.47 5.07
N ILE A 453 -16.06 17.73 5.55
CA ILE A 453 -15.23 16.78 6.29
C ILE A 453 -15.95 16.29 7.55
N LEU A 454 -16.49 17.19 8.34
CA LEU A 454 -17.23 16.87 9.56
C LEU A 454 -18.49 16.02 9.27
N THR A 455 -19.17 16.32 8.18
CA THR A 455 -20.36 15.59 7.73
C THR A 455 -19.98 14.18 7.29
N TYR A 456 -18.87 14.04 6.54
CA TYR A 456 -18.32 12.76 6.13
C TYR A 456 -17.93 11.89 7.33
N ILE A 457 -17.17 12.44 8.27
CA ILE A 457 -16.74 11.71 9.49
C ILE A 457 -17.95 11.19 10.27
N ARG A 458 -18.97 12.03 10.47
CA ARG A 458 -20.23 11.65 11.15
C ARG A 458 -20.97 10.51 10.43
N TYR A 459 -21.04 10.60 9.10
CA TYR A 459 -21.71 9.59 8.29
C TYR A 459 -20.95 8.26 8.31
N ALA A 460 -19.64 8.28 8.09
CA ALA A 460 -18.78 7.10 8.12
C ALA A 460 -18.90 6.37 9.48
N LYS A 461 -18.84 7.14 10.59
CA LYS A 461 -19.02 6.61 11.94
C LYS A 461 -20.39 5.96 12.12
N LYS A 462 -21.48 6.60 11.63
CA LYS A 462 -22.85 6.05 11.68
C LYS A 462 -22.99 4.75 10.88
N LYS A 463 -22.22 4.58 9.79
CA LYS A 463 -22.22 3.39 8.95
C LYS A 463 -21.33 2.26 9.49
N GLY A 464 -20.60 2.49 10.58
CA GLY A 464 -19.72 1.49 11.19
C GLY A 464 -18.30 1.46 10.62
N CYS A 465 -17.93 2.43 9.76
CA CYS A 465 -16.52 2.53 9.30
C CYS A 465 -15.60 2.76 10.49
N GLN A 466 -14.51 2.02 10.55
CA GLN A 466 -13.50 2.21 11.56
C GLN A 466 -12.69 3.48 11.26
N ILE A 467 -12.88 4.52 12.09
CA ILE A 467 -12.10 5.75 11.99
C ILE A 467 -10.92 5.66 12.95
N THR A 468 -9.72 5.99 12.45
CA THR A 468 -8.45 5.92 13.18
C THR A 468 -7.63 7.19 12.98
N GLY A 469 -6.62 7.37 13.81
CA GLY A 469 -5.67 8.49 13.68
C GLY A 469 -5.77 9.53 14.78
N PRO A 470 -6.98 10.00 15.18
CA PRO A 470 -7.12 10.93 16.30
C PRO A 470 -6.59 10.35 17.63
N GLU A 471 -6.04 11.22 18.45
CA GLU A 471 -5.64 10.87 19.82
C GLU A 471 -6.85 10.43 20.67
N ASP A 472 -7.98 11.09 20.51
CA ASP A 472 -9.25 10.65 21.06
C ASP A 472 -9.84 9.53 20.20
N MET A 473 -9.65 8.27 20.60
CA MET A 473 -10.16 7.08 19.91
C MET A 473 -11.68 7.05 19.81
N SER A 474 -12.42 7.82 20.63
CA SER A 474 -13.87 7.94 20.56
C SER A 474 -14.32 8.93 19.49
N ILE A 475 -13.41 9.74 18.98
CA ILE A 475 -13.62 10.76 17.94
C ILE A 475 -14.75 11.73 18.35
N GLN A 476 -14.72 12.15 19.61
CA GLN A 476 -15.54 13.22 20.14
C GLN A 476 -14.78 14.54 20.12
N ARG A 477 -13.45 14.48 20.08
CA ARG A 477 -12.55 15.62 20.08
C ARG A 477 -11.49 15.45 18.99
N LEU A 478 -11.01 16.57 18.45
CA LEU A 478 -9.87 16.60 17.55
C LEU A 478 -8.81 17.59 18.06
N ASN A 479 -7.55 17.25 17.82
CA ASN A 479 -6.44 18.14 18.08
C ASN A 479 -6.26 19.09 16.90
N VAL A 480 -6.30 20.38 17.18
CA VAL A 480 -6.10 21.48 16.23
C VAL A 480 -4.94 22.35 16.65
N MET A 481 -4.35 23.08 15.71
CA MET A 481 -3.35 24.09 16.06
C MET A 481 -3.97 25.19 16.93
N THR A 482 -3.23 25.62 17.96
CA THR A 482 -3.63 26.77 18.77
C THR A 482 -3.66 28.03 17.91
N GLU A 483 -4.70 28.84 18.00
CA GLU A 483 -4.71 30.17 17.39
C GLU A 483 -3.65 31.04 18.07
N ARG A 484 -2.76 31.66 17.27
CA ARG A 484 -1.77 32.61 17.77
C ARG A 484 -2.34 33.98 17.93
#